data_528e6f1fe42726c031cb063234cda9e9
#
_entry.id   528e6f1fe42726c031cb063234cda9e9
#
_cell.length_a   1.000
_cell.length_b   1.000
_cell.length_c   1.000
_cell.angle_alpha   90.00
_cell.angle_beta   90.00
_cell.angle_gamma   90.00
#
_symmetry.space_group_name_H-M   'P 1'
#
loop_
_entity.id
_entity.type
_entity.pdbx_description
1 polymer ?
#
loop_
_entity_poly.entity_id
_entity_poly.type
_entity_poly.pdbx_seq_one_letter_code
_entity_poly.pdbx_strand_id
1 'polypeptide(L)'
;LQKSGVVGVKIDFFPDDYSSNMDYYIDLLEDAAKYKLMVNFHGATIPRGWQRTYPHLMTMEAVYGAEWYNNKPILTDRAAEHNVTLPFTRNVIGSMDYTPGTFSDSQHPHITTCGHELALSVVFESALQHMPDRPEVYSSLPRKVREFLSGLPTAWDDTKLLCGYPGTDIVLARRKGDVWYIGGLNGTNENKILSFSLAPLQVEGKTMDVFKDGVDDKSFAIEENIQLSNDKMDMSCLPRGGFVAVIK
;
A
#
# COMPACT_ATOMS: atom_id res chain seq x y z
N LEU A 1 -6.04 14.38 25.07
CA LEU A 1 -5.13 13.90 24.04
C LEU A 1 -4.11 14.98 23.66
N GLN A 2 -4.53 16.15 23.14
CA GLN A 2 -3.62 17.22 22.72
C GLN A 2 -2.62 17.62 23.81
N LYS A 3 -3.07 17.84 25.06
CA LYS A 3 -2.19 18.18 26.21
C LYS A 3 -1.16 17.10 26.54
N SER A 4 -1.39 15.87 26.09
CA SER A 4 -0.49 14.73 26.29
C SER A 4 0.48 14.53 25.09
N GLY A 5 0.51 15.47 24.13
CA GLY A 5 1.38 15.38 22.95
C GLY A 5 0.89 14.46 21.83
N VAL A 6 -0.35 13.97 21.92
CA VAL A 6 -0.97 13.18 20.85
C VAL A 6 -1.25 14.08 19.66
N VAL A 7 -0.81 13.67 18.46
CA VAL A 7 -0.91 14.43 17.20
C VAL A 7 -2.02 13.94 16.27
N GLY A 8 -2.59 12.78 16.54
CA GLY A 8 -3.66 12.20 15.73
C GLY A 8 -4.37 11.06 16.41
N VAL A 9 -5.47 10.64 15.85
CA VAL A 9 -6.32 9.55 16.36
C VAL A 9 -6.80 8.65 15.22
N LYS A 10 -6.81 7.35 15.46
CA LYS A 10 -7.56 6.36 14.68
C LYS A 10 -8.90 6.18 15.39
N ILE A 11 -10.00 6.40 14.68
CA ILE A 11 -11.38 6.25 15.19
C ILE A 11 -12.03 5.13 14.41
N ASP A 12 -12.54 4.12 15.11
CA ASP A 12 -12.96 2.86 14.53
C ASP A 12 -14.42 2.51 14.88
N PHE A 13 -15.00 1.56 14.14
CA PHE A 13 -16.30 0.94 14.39
C PHE A 13 -17.51 1.86 14.20
N PHE A 14 -17.66 2.42 13.01
CA PHE A 14 -18.91 3.11 12.65
C PHE A 14 -19.96 2.08 12.22
N PRO A 15 -21.16 2.11 12.81
CA PRO A 15 -22.13 1.02 12.67
C PRO A 15 -22.83 0.95 11.31
N ASP A 16 -22.99 2.08 10.63
CA ASP A 16 -23.76 2.19 9.38
C ASP A 16 -23.48 3.49 8.63
N ASP A 17 -24.14 3.66 7.47
CA ASP A 17 -24.04 4.84 6.60
C ASP A 17 -25.31 5.72 6.68
N TYR A 18 -26.09 5.67 7.78
CA TYR A 18 -27.24 6.57 7.98
C TYR A 18 -26.78 8.02 8.15
N SER A 19 -27.71 8.97 7.87
CA SER A 19 -27.40 10.40 7.93
C SER A 19 -26.84 10.84 9.29
N SER A 20 -27.32 10.28 10.38
CA SER A 20 -26.80 10.56 11.73
C SER A 20 -25.33 10.20 11.91
N ASN A 21 -24.87 9.11 11.29
CA ASN A 21 -23.46 8.76 11.31
C ASN A 21 -22.64 9.63 10.36
N MET A 22 -23.21 10.05 9.22
CA MET A 22 -22.54 11.02 8.34
C MET A 22 -22.34 12.36 9.06
N ASP A 23 -23.32 12.85 9.81
CA ASP A 23 -23.20 14.05 10.64
C ASP A 23 -22.12 13.85 11.72
N TYR A 24 -22.09 12.67 12.37
CA TYR A 24 -21.10 12.34 13.39
C TYR A 24 -19.65 12.34 12.86
N TYR A 25 -19.41 11.87 11.62
CA TYR A 25 -18.09 12.02 11.00
C TYR A 25 -17.66 13.48 10.91
N ILE A 26 -18.58 14.36 10.52
CA ILE A 26 -18.30 15.80 10.38
C ILE A 26 -18.02 16.42 11.75
N ASP A 27 -18.84 16.12 12.76
CA ASP A 27 -18.62 16.61 14.13
C ASP A 27 -17.24 16.19 14.67
N LEU A 28 -16.85 14.93 14.44
CA LEU A 28 -15.52 14.43 14.81
C LEU A 28 -14.38 15.17 14.10
N LEU A 29 -14.56 15.49 12.80
CA LEU A 29 -13.56 16.25 12.05
C LEU A 29 -13.46 17.68 12.53
N GLU A 30 -14.59 18.34 12.81
CA GLU A 30 -14.60 19.70 13.35
C GLU A 30 -13.96 19.77 14.74
N ASP A 31 -14.24 18.80 15.61
CA ASP A 31 -13.62 18.69 16.92
C ASP A 31 -12.12 18.42 16.81
N ALA A 32 -11.70 17.48 15.95
CA ALA A 32 -10.29 17.21 15.71
C ALA A 32 -9.53 18.45 15.23
N ALA A 33 -10.14 19.27 14.34
CA ALA A 33 -9.56 20.52 13.88
C ALA A 33 -9.32 21.51 15.04
N LYS A 34 -10.30 21.68 15.94
CA LYS A 34 -10.19 22.54 17.15
C LYS A 34 -8.99 22.15 18.01
N TYR A 35 -8.73 20.85 18.13
CA TYR A 35 -7.64 20.31 18.95
C TYR A 35 -6.36 20.03 18.14
N LYS A 36 -6.29 20.39 16.87
CA LYS A 36 -5.14 20.17 15.96
C LYS A 36 -4.71 18.70 15.93
N LEU A 37 -5.67 17.78 15.81
CA LEU A 37 -5.45 16.35 15.68
C LEU A 37 -5.65 15.90 14.25
N MET A 38 -4.76 15.07 13.75
CA MET A 38 -4.97 14.32 12.51
C MET A 38 -5.93 13.15 12.77
N VAL A 39 -6.68 12.74 11.74
CA VAL A 39 -7.71 11.70 11.86
C VAL A 39 -7.47 10.61 10.83
N ASN A 40 -7.66 9.37 11.26
CA ASN A 40 -7.83 8.19 10.42
C ASN A 40 -9.11 7.48 10.84
N PHE A 41 -10.03 7.25 9.90
CA PHE A 41 -11.25 6.50 10.16
C PHE A 41 -11.11 5.04 9.72
N HIS A 42 -11.44 4.12 10.63
CA HIS A 42 -11.52 2.68 10.39
C HIS A 42 -12.93 2.15 10.65
N GLY A 43 -13.25 0.93 10.16
CA GLY A 43 -14.62 0.43 10.19
C GLY A 43 -15.60 1.48 9.65
N ALA A 44 -15.23 2.14 8.57
CA ALA A 44 -15.80 3.42 8.17
C ALA A 44 -16.48 3.35 6.80
N THR A 45 -17.30 4.36 6.48
CA THR A 45 -17.85 4.57 5.14
C THR A 45 -16.73 4.82 4.11
N ILE A 46 -17.05 4.65 2.83
CA ILE A 46 -16.13 5.01 1.73
C ILE A 46 -15.84 6.53 1.72
N PRO A 47 -14.69 6.98 1.20
CA PRO A 47 -14.39 8.41 1.08
C PRO A 47 -15.49 9.20 0.38
N ARG A 48 -15.88 10.31 1.01
CA ARG A 48 -16.94 11.23 0.54
C ARG A 48 -16.37 12.57 0.06
N GLY A 49 -15.03 12.68 -0.07
CA GLY A 49 -14.35 13.91 -0.45
C GLY A 49 -14.11 14.87 0.71
N TRP A 50 -14.34 14.45 1.95
CA TRP A 50 -14.18 15.30 3.15
C TRP A 50 -12.77 15.82 3.33
N GLN A 51 -11.75 15.12 2.84
CA GLN A 51 -10.34 15.56 2.90
C GLN A 51 -10.11 16.92 2.22
N ARG A 52 -10.97 17.31 1.28
CA ARG A 52 -10.89 18.62 0.61
C ARG A 52 -11.33 19.77 1.53
N THR A 53 -12.23 19.50 2.46
CA THR A 53 -12.72 20.46 3.46
C THR A 53 -11.93 20.33 4.76
N TYR A 54 -11.58 19.11 5.13
CA TYR A 54 -10.91 18.72 6.37
C TYR A 54 -9.56 18.07 6.07
N PRO A 55 -8.49 18.83 5.74
CA PRO A 55 -7.21 18.28 5.29
C PRO A 55 -6.45 17.49 6.36
N HIS A 56 -6.86 17.56 7.61
CA HIS A 56 -6.35 16.75 8.71
C HIS A 56 -6.97 15.33 8.76
N LEU A 57 -7.98 15.02 7.92
CA LEU A 57 -8.39 13.65 7.64
C LEU A 57 -7.35 13.02 6.70
N MET A 58 -6.43 12.27 7.28
CA MET A 58 -5.28 11.72 6.57
C MET A 58 -5.67 10.57 5.64
N THR A 59 -6.50 9.64 6.14
CA THR A 59 -6.87 8.44 5.41
C THR A 59 -8.14 7.82 6.01
N MET A 60 -8.71 6.85 5.30
CA MET A 60 -9.84 6.04 5.76
C MET A 60 -9.60 4.58 5.34
N GLU A 61 -10.04 3.63 6.16
CA GLU A 61 -10.00 2.21 5.79
C GLU A 61 -10.99 1.92 4.66
N ALA A 62 -12.25 1.77 4.98
CA ALA A 62 -13.36 1.44 4.07
C ALA A 62 -13.00 0.36 3.02
N VAL A 63 -12.34 -0.70 3.46
CA VAL A 63 -11.84 -1.80 2.66
C VAL A 63 -11.62 -3.04 3.55
N TYR A 64 -11.65 -4.22 2.98
CA TYR A 64 -11.10 -5.40 3.65
C TYR A 64 -9.57 -5.36 3.51
N GLY A 65 -8.87 -4.83 4.54
CA GLY A 65 -7.43 -4.71 4.60
C GLY A 65 -6.73 -5.93 5.21
N ALA A 66 -5.42 -5.83 5.45
CA ALA A 66 -4.64 -6.94 6.00
C ALA A 66 -5.01 -7.32 7.45
N GLU A 67 -5.68 -6.45 8.20
CA GLU A 67 -6.23 -6.81 9.52
C GLU A 67 -7.21 -7.99 9.43
N TRP A 68 -7.84 -8.20 8.27
CA TRP A 68 -8.76 -9.31 8.04
C TRP A 68 -8.09 -10.65 7.76
N TYR A 69 -6.77 -10.68 7.52
CA TYR A 69 -6.03 -11.93 7.30
C TYR A 69 -6.22 -12.93 8.44
N ASN A 70 -6.33 -12.45 9.67
CA ASN A 70 -6.55 -13.30 10.84
C ASN A 70 -8.01 -13.57 11.16
N ASN A 71 -8.93 -12.73 10.69
CA ASN A 71 -10.31 -12.72 11.15
C ASN A 71 -11.28 -13.44 10.21
N LYS A 72 -10.97 -13.48 8.91
CA LYS A 72 -11.86 -13.98 7.87
C LYS A 72 -11.08 -14.76 6.80
N PRO A 73 -10.90 -16.07 6.96
CA PRO A 73 -10.18 -16.92 6.00
C PRO A 73 -10.61 -16.72 4.54
N ILE A 74 -11.92 -16.61 4.28
CA ILE A 74 -12.44 -16.39 2.93
C ILE A 74 -11.93 -15.09 2.28
N LEU A 75 -11.65 -14.06 3.06
CA LEU A 75 -11.09 -12.79 2.55
C LEU A 75 -9.58 -12.94 2.32
N THR A 76 -8.90 -13.64 3.21
CA THR A 76 -7.48 -13.95 3.08
C THR A 76 -7.21 -14.78 1.81
N ASP A 77 -8.03 -15.80 1.57
CA ASP A 77 -7.90 -16.69 0.40
C ASP A 77 -8.15 -15.98 -0.94
N ARG A 78 -8.66 -14.75 -0.91
CA ARG A 78 -8.89 -13.88 -2.07
C ARG A 78 -8.00 -12.64 -2.09
N ALA A 79 -7.10 -12.50 -1.14
CA ALA A 79 -6.33 -11.26 -0.95
C ALA A 79 -5.57 -10.84 -2.21
N ALA A 80 -4.93 -11.74 -2.92
CA ALA A 80 -4.14 -11.40 -4.10
C ALA A 80 -4.98 -10.78 -5.23
N GLU A 81 -6.13 -11.39 -5.57
CA GLU A 81 -7.08 -10.85 -6.56
C GLU A 81 -7.69 -9.52 -6.09
N HIS A 82 -8.04 -9.46 -4.80
CA HIS A 82 -8.57 -8.25 -4.18
C HIS A 82 -7.56 -7.09 -4.24
N ASN A 83 -6.31 -7.35 -3.87
CA ASN A 83 -5.26 -6.33 -3.84
C ASN A 83 -4.98 -5.71 -5.22
N VAL A 84 -5.02 -6.49 -6.30
CA VAL A 84 -4.85 -5.95 -7.66
C VAL A 84 -6.11 -5.29 -8.23
N THR A 85 -7.26 -5.43 -7.54
CA THR A 85 -8.52 -4.75 -7.90
C THR A 85 -8.63 -3.37 -7.24
N LEU A 86 -8.13 -3.22 -6.03
CA LEU A 86 -8.28 -2.00 -5.22
C LEU A 86 -7.69 -0.74 -5.85
N PRO A 87 -6.53 -0.76 -6.53
CA PRO A 87 -5.97 0.43 -7.18
C PRO A 87 -6.84 1.00 -8.30
N PHE A 88 -7.72 0.18 -8.89
CA PHE A 88 -8.66 0.60 -9.94
C PHE A 88 -10.04 0.98 -9.40
N THR A 89 -10.31 0.73 -8.13
CA THR A 89 -11.63 0.90 -7.51
C THR A 89 -11.55 1.76 -6.26
N ARG A 90 -11.37 1.16 -5.08
CA ARG A 90 -11.40 1.85 -3.79
C ARG A 90 -10.33 2.96 -3.68
N ASN A 91 -9.11 2.70 -4.13
CA ASN A 91 -8.00 3.64 -3.94
C ASN A 91 -8.02 4.84 -4.90
N VAL A 92 -8.83 4.80 -5.99
CA VAL A 92 -9.00 5.97 -6.88
C VAL A 92 -9.91 7.05 -6.31
N ILE A 93 -10.72 6.73 -5.29
CA ILE A 93 -11.66 7.68 -4.68
C ILE A 93 -11.11 8.37 -3.43
N GLY A 94 -9.91 8.00 -2.98
CA GLY A 94 -9.23 8.64 -1.85
C GLY A 94 -8.24 7.71 -1.14
N SER A 95 -7.42 8.31 -0.28
CA SER A 95 -6.43 7.62 0.55
C SER A 95 -7.05 6.42 1.28
N MET A 96 -6.30 5.31 1.29
CA MET A 96 -6.78 4.03 1.80
C MET A 96 -5.78 3.42 2.79
N ASP A 97 -6.18 3.35 4.05
CA ASP A 97 -5.40 2.64 5.06
C ASP A 97 -5.74 1.14 5.04
N TYR A 98 -5.08 0.44 4.12
CA TYR A 98 -5.21 -1.01 3.94
C TYR A 98 -4.53 -1.81 5.07
N THR A 99 -3.71 -1.15 5.88
CA THR A 99 -2.78 -1.80 6.82
C THR A 99 -1.79 -2.75 6.13
N PRO A 100 -1.02 -2.27 5.11
CA PRO A 100 -0.15 -3.12 4.30
C PRO A 100 1.12 -3.56 5.02
N GLY A 101 1.80 -4.59 4.49
CA GLY A 101 3.12 -5.01 4.97
C GLY A 101 3.06 -6.04 6.09
N THR A 102 2.21 -7.03 5.95
CA THR A 102 2.16 -8.22 6.81
C THR A 102 3.16 -9.25 6.30
N PHE A 103 4.24 -9.49 7.05
CA PHE A 103 5.31 -10.43 6.69
C PHE A 103 5.30 -11.71 7.52
N SER A 104 4.42 -11.82 8.51
CA SER A 104 4.26 -13.00 9.34
C SER A 104 2.85 -13.57 9.24
N ASP A 105 2.76 -14.85 9.55
CA ASP A 105 1.48 -15.53 9.73
C ASP A 105 1.06 -15.48 11.21
N SER A 106 -0.24 -15.50 11.46
CA SER A 106 -0.81 -15.57 12.78
C SER A 106 -1.82 -16.73 12.86
N GLN A 107 -3.09 -16.46 13.14
CA GLN A 107 -4.10 -17.52 13.27
C GLN A 107 -4.47 -18.16 11.93
N HIS A 108 -4.40 -17.38 10.85
CA HIS A 108 -4.65 -17.86 9.49
C HIS A 108 -3.55 -17.31 8.58
N PRO A 109 -2.78 -18.20 7.90
CA PRO A 109 -1.72 -17.76 7.01
C PRO A 109 -2.25 -16.93 5.84
N HIS A 110 -1.60 -15.80 5.54
CA HIS A 110 -1.89 -15.07 4.31
C HIS A 110 -1.30 -15.80 3.10
N ILE A 111 -1.95 -15.62 1.94
CA ILE A 111 -1.59 -16.35 0.71
C ILE A 111 -0.59 -15.61 -0.18
N THR A 112 -0.37 -14.34 0.10
CA THR A 112 0.53 -13.45 -0.65
C THR A 112 1.98 -13.68 -0.26
N THR A 113 2.90 -13.37 -1.17
CA THR A 113 4.34 -13.45 -0.87
C THR A 113 4.84 -12.23 -0.10
N CYS A 114 6.03 -12.31 0.47
CA CYS A 114 6.70 -11.15 1.06
C CYS A 114 6.95 -10.02 0.05
N GLY A 115 7.26 -10.35 -1.21
CA GLY A 115 7.40 -9.36 -2.29
C GLY A 115 6.08 -8.65 -2.59
N HIS A 116 4.96 -9.38 -2.59
CA HIS A 116 3.62 -8.81 -2.73
C HIS A 116 3.31 -7.84 -1.58
N GLU A 117 3.47 -8.29 -0.33
CA GLU A 117 3.20 -7.46 0.86
C GLU A 117 4.05 -6.18 0.87
N LEU A 118 5.32 -6.27 0.45
CA LEU A 118 6.16 -5.08 0.32
C LEU A 118 5.63 -4.13 -0.76
N ALA A 119 5.20 -4.67 -1.91
CA ALA A 119 4.72 -3.86 -3.02
C ALA A 119 3.41 -3.11 -2.71
N LEU A 120 2.58 -3.61 -1.79
CA LEU A 120 1.36 -2.93 -1.34
C LEU A 120 1.68 -1.51 -0.81
N SER A 121 2.82 -1.33 -0.16
CA SER A 121 3.24 -0.03 0.39
C SER A 121 3.47 1.06 -0.68
N VAL A 122 3.72 0.67 -1.93
CA VAL A 122 3.85 1.57 -3.08
C VAL A 122 2.57 1.62 -3.89
N VAL A 123 1.93 0.47 -4.13
CA VAL A 123 0.73 0.36 -4.98
C VAL A 123 -0.44 1.09 -4.34
N PHE A 124 -0.62 0.99 -3.02
CA PHE A 124 -1.69 1.69 -2.33
C PHE A 124 -1.26 3.11 -1.93
N GLU A 125 -2.11 4.06 -2.25
CA GLU A 125 -1.93 5.44 -1.80
C GLU A 125 -2.64 5.64 -0.46
N SER A 126 -1.88 6.16 0.51
CA SER A 126 -2.41 6.60 1.79
C SER A 126 -1.48 7.65 2.40
N ALA A 127 -2.02 8.74 2.92
CA ALA A 127 -1.23 9.74 3.63
C ALA A 127 -0.73 9.22 5.00
N LEU A 128 -1.34 8.16 5.50
CA LEU A 128 -0.91 7.40 6.67
C LEU A 128 -1.19 5.92 6.42
N GLN A 129 -0.15 5.10 6.48
CA GLN A 129 -0.27 3.63 6.40
C GLN A 129 0.10 3.03 7.76
N HIS A 130 -0.78 2.24 8.34
CA HIS A 130 -0.44 1.41 9.48
C HIS A 130 0.21 0.12 9.01
N MET A 131 1.35 -0.22 9.58
CA MET A 131 2.00 -1.50 9.37
C MET A 131 1.61 -2.44 10.50
N PRO A 132 0.88 -3.54 10.23
CA PRO A 132 0.14 -4.27 11.27
C PRO A 132 0.97 -5.31 12.00
N ASP A 133 2.17 -5.60 11.53
CA ASP A 133 3.00 -6.67 12.08
C ASP A 133 3.72 -6.24 13.36
N ARG A 134 4.27 -7.21 14.09
CA ARG A 134 5.02 -6.97 15.33
C ARG A 134 6.37 -6.33 15.04
N PRO A 135 6.91 -5.46 15.92
CA PRO A 135 8.23 -4.83 15.76
C PRO A 135 9.36 -5.84 15.50
N GLU A 136 9.29 -7.03 16.11
CA GLU A 136 10.29 -8.10 15.95
C GLU A 136 10.31 -8.63 14.52
N VAL A 137 9.15 -8.73 13.86
CA VAL A 137 9.04 -9.16 12.48
C VAL A 137 9.73 -8.16 11.56
N TYR A 138 9.40 -6.87 11.68
CA TYR A 138 10.08 -5.82 10.90
C TYR A 138 11.58 -5.80 11.18
N SER A 139 12.00 -5.98 12.42
CA SER A 139 13.43 -6.03 12.80
C SER A 139 14.18 -7.22 12.20
N SER A 140 13.48 -8.31 11.91
CA SER A 140 14.04 -9.53 11.28
C SER A 140 14.15 -9.44 9.77
N LEU A 141 13.48 -8.49 9.12
CA LEU A 141 13.56 -8.31 7.66
C LEU A 141 14.99 -7.98 7.21
N PRO A 142 15.37 -8.31 5.97
CA PRO A 142 16.64 -7.91 5.40
C PRO A 142 16.88 -6.40 5.58
N ARG A 143 18.13 -6.02 5.90
CA ARG A 143 18.49 -4.61 6.17
C ARG A 143 17.97 -3.66 5.08
N LYS A 144 18.14 -4.02 3.81
CA LYS A 144 17.71 -3.20 2.68
C LYS A 144 16.19 -3.01 2.60
N VAL A 145 15.41 -4.04 2.94
CA VAL A 145 13.95 -3.94 3.02
C VAL A 145 13.53 -2.97 4.14
N ARG A 146 14.20 -3.04 5.29
CA ARG A 146 13.97 -2.08 6.39
C ARG A 146 14.33 -0.65 6.02
N GLU A 147 15.46 -0.45 5.33
CA GLU A 147 15.90 0.87 4.83
C GLU A 147 14.86 1.41 3.84
N PHE A 148 14.35 0.57 2.93
CA PHE A 148 13.28 0.93 2.01
C PHE A 148 12.02 1.37 2.75
N LEU A 149 11.50 0.55 3.67
CA LEU A 149 10.28 0.86 4.43
C LEU A 149 10.43 2.14 5.26
N SER A 150 11.60 2.34 5.87
CA SER A 150 11.88 3.55 6.68
C SER A 150 12.00 4.83 5.84
N GLY A 151 12.35 4.71 4.57
CA GLY A 151 12.48 5.83 3.63
C GLY A 151 11.28 6.05 2.72
N LEU A 152 10.21 5.26 2.90
CA LEU A 152 9.05 5.31 2.01
C LEU A 152 8.30 6.66 2.17
N PRO A 153 8.06 7.40 1.06
CA PRO A 153 7.26 8.62 1.11
C PRO A 153 5.80 8.34 1.46
N THR A 154 5.17 9.26 2.18
CA THR A 154 3.74 9.24 2.50
C THR A 154 2.90 10.13 1.57
N ALA A 155 3.54 10.92 0.71
CA ALA A 155 2.90 11.77 -0.27
C ALA A 155 3.68 11.76 -1.58
N TRP A 156 2.97 11.64 -2.69
CA TRP A 156 3.52 11.46 -4.02
C TRP A 156 3.31 12.69 -4.90
N ASP A 157 4.28 13.00 -5.74
CA ASP A 157 4.23 14.14 -6.67
C ASP A 157 3.61 13.75 -8.02
N ASP A 158 3.68 12.47 -8.40
CA ASP A 158 3.11 11.93 -9.64
C ASP A 158 2.80 10.44 -9.48
N THR A 159 1.84 9.94 -10.27
CA THR A 159 1.48 8.51 -10.33
C THR A 159 1.21 8.12 -11.77
N LYS A 160 1.78 6.99 -12.20
CA LYS A 160 1.56 6.44 -13.54
C LYS A 160 1.23 4.96 -13.46
N LEU A 161 0.14 4.55 -14.13
CA LEU A 161 -0.13 3.14 -14.40
C LEU A 161 0.77 2.71 -15.56
N LEU A 162 1.64 1.74 -15.33
CA LEU A 162 2.53 1.20 -16.35
C LEU A 162 1.93 0.02 -17.09
N CYS A 163 1.25 -0.88 -16.38
CA CYS A 163 0.41 -1.94 -16.94
C CYS A 163 -0.53 -2.50 -15.87
N GLY A 164 -1.47 -3.33 -16.29
CA GLY A 164 -2.34 -4.08 -15.38
C GLY A 164 -3.81 -4.05 -15.76
N TYR A 165 -4.55 -4.99 -15.16
CA TYR A 165 -5.99 -5.13 -15.28
C TYR A 165 -6.59 -5.62 -13.96
N PRO A 166 -7.74 -5.06 -13.51
CA PRO A 166 -8.39 -5.46 -12.27
C PRO A 166 -8.54 -6.97 -12.14
N GLY A 167 -8.22 -7.51 -10.97
CA GLY A 167 -8.32 -8.94 -10.68
C GLY A 167 -7.14 -9.79 -11.17
N THR A 168 -6.26 -9.27 -12.01
CA THR A 168 -5.14 -10.04 -12.57
C THR A 168 -3.77 -9.54 -12.15
N ASP A 169 -3.47 -8.29 -12.37
CA ASP A 169 -2.17 -7.70 -12.04
C ASP A 169 -2.19 -6.18 -12.08
N ILE A 170 -1.14 -5.57 -11.57
CA ILE A 170 -0.90 -4.13 -11.70
C ILE A 170 0.59 -3.82 -11.57
N VAL A 171 1.06 -2.84 -12.33
CA VAL A 171 2.34 -2.15 -12.11
C VAL A 171 2.08 -0.65 -12.07
N LEU A 172 2.31 -0.06 -10.91
CA LEU A 172 2.19 1.39 -10.67
C LEU A 172 3.55 1.99 -10.37
N ALA A 173 3.83 3.16 -10.95
CA ALA A 173 4.97 3.98 -10.59
C ALA A 173 4.50 5.26 -9.89
N ARG A 174 5.16 5.61 -8.79
CA ARG A 174 4.93 6.82 -8.01
C ARG A 174 6.21 7.60 -7.85
N ARG A 175 6.15 8.91 -7.99
CA ARG A 175 7.33 9.78 -7.92
C ARG A 175 7.32 10.63 -6.65
N LYS A 176 8.52 10.76 -6.07
CA LYS A 176 8.80 11.75 -5.04
C LYS A 176 10.12 12.45 -5.34
N GLY A 177 10.08 13.75 -5.59
CA GLY A 177 11.26 14.46 -6.11
C GLY A 177 11.72 13.84 -7.43
N ASP A 178 12.98 13.46 -7.49
CA ASP A 178 13.62 12.83 -8.66
C ASP A 178 13.60 11.28 -8.63
N VAL A 179 13.03 10.68 -7.57
CA VAL A 179 13.00 9.24 -7.35
C VAL A 179 11.65 8.66 -7.76
N TRP A 180 11.67 7.59 -8.55
CA TRP A 180 10.51 6.79 -8.86
C TRP A 180 10.49 5.51 -8.02
N TYR A 181 9.34 5.19 -7.50
CA TYR A 181 9.01 3.96 -6.78
C TYR A 181 8.00 3.18 -7.62
N ILE A 182 8.33 1.97 -8.02
CA ILE A 182 7.47 1.10 -8.81
C ILE A 182 7.04 -0.06 -7.93
N GLY A 183 5.73 -0.29 -7.82
CA GLY A 183 5.17 -1.47 -7.19
C GLY A 183 4.45 -2.33 -8.22
N GLY A 184 4.73 -3.63 -8.24
CA GLY A 184 4.08 -4.59 -9.12
C GLY A 184 3.49 -5.76 -8.34
N LEU A 185 2.26 -6.15 -8.67
CA LEU A 185 1.51 -7.23 -8.02
C LEU A 185 1.00 -8.23 -9.06
N ASN A 186 1.17 -9.51 -8.78
CA ASN A 186 0.50 -10.62 -9.44
C ASN A 186 -0.69 -11.08 -8.59
N GLY A 187 -1.92 -10.91 -9.08
CA GLY A 187 -3.15 -11.34 -8.40
C GLY A 187 -3.53 -12.79 -8.68
N THR A 188 -2.77 -13.52 -9.51
CA THR A 188 -3.12 -14.88 -9.95
C THR A 188 -2.38 -15.96 -9.17
N ASN A 189 -2.87 -17.20 -9.26
CA ASN A 189 -2.27 -18.38 -8.63
C ASN A 189 -1.16 -19.04 -9.48
N GLU A 190 -0.66 -18.34 -10.49
CA GLU A 190 0.38 -18.83 -11.41
C GLU A 190 1.57 -17.90 -11.41
N ASN A 191 2.75 -18.41 -11.78
CA ASN A 191 3.90 -17.56 -12.06
C ASN A 191 3.55 -16.61 -13.23
N LYS A 192 3.93 -15.35 -13.10
CA LYS A 192 3.64 -14.36 -14.12
C LYS A 192 4.85 -13.47 -14.39
N ILE A 193 5.02 -13.12 -15.67
CA ILE A 193 5.95 -12.05 -16.07
C ILE A 193 5.13 -10.80 -16.28
N LEU A 194 5.42 -9.75 -15.51
CA LEU A 194 4.85 -8.43 -15.67
C LEU A 194 5.75 -7.63 -16.61
N SER A 195 5.26 -7.39 -17.85
CA SER A 195 5.98 -6.66 -18.88
C SER A 195 5.45 -5.24 -18.99
N PHE A 196 6.32 -4.24 -18.86
CA PHE A 196 5.92 -2.83 -18.90
C PHE A 196 7.03 -1.94 -19.49
N SER A 197 6.66 -0.69 -19.83
CA SER A 197 7.59 0.31 -20.34
C SER A 197 7.94 1.34 -19.27
N LEU A 198 9.22 1.70 -19.20
CA LEU A 198 9.73 2.81 -18.38
C LEU A 198 9.73 4.15 -19.11
N ALA A 199 9.45 4.18 -20.43
CA ALA A 199 9.45 5.41 -21.24
C ALA A 199 8.61 6.56 -20.63
N PRO A 200 7.43 6.31 -20.01
CA PRO A 200 6.66 7.37 -19.37
C PRO A 200 7.35 8.04 -18.18
N LEU A 201 8.40 7.40 -17.62
CA LEU A 201 9.10 7.87 -16.43
C LEU A 201 10.33 8.72 -16.75
N GLN A 202 10.84 8.67 -18.00
CA GLN A 202 12.02 9.42 -18.46
C GLN A 202 13.27 9.16 -17.57
N VAL A 203 13.61 7.90 -17.37
CA VAL A 203 14.64 7.44 -16.42
C VAL A 203 15.90 6.90 -17.10
N GLU A 204 16.14 7.23 -18.35
CA GLU A 204 17.33 6.81 -19.09
C GLU A 204 18.63 7.25 -18.35
N GLY A 205 19.57 6.33 -18.25
CA GLY A 205 20.86 6.55 -17.58
C GLY A 205 20.81 6.52 -16.04
N LYS A 206 19.63 6.33 -15.46
CA LYS A 206 19.48 6.16 -14.00
C LYS A 206 19.78 4.73 -13.57
N THR A 207 19.89 4.54 -12.26
CA THR A 207 20.04 3.21 -11.62
C THR A 207 18.77 2.79 -10.93
N MET A 208 18.58 1.50 -10.80
CA MET A 208 17.41 0.89 -10.17
C MET A 208 17.82 -0.16 -9.12
N ASP A 209 17.19 -0.10 -7.95
CA ASP A 209 17.23 -1.17 -6.96
C ASP A 209 15.92 -1.93 -7.02
N VAL A 210 15.96 -3.27 -6.97
CA VAL A 210 14.78 -4.15 -7.05
C VAL A 210 14.70 -5.03 -5.82
N PHE A 211 13.51 -5.12 -5.26
CA PHE A 211 13.10 -6.01 -4.18
C PHE A 211 11.94 -6.87 -4.68
N LYS A 212 12.14 -8.15 -4.84
CA LYS A 212 11.14 -9.05 -5.44
C LYS A 212 11.02 -10.35 -4.66
N ASP A 213 10.08 -11.20 -5.07
CA ASP A 213 9.97 -12.56 -4.54
C ASP A 213 11.31 -13.28 -4.62
N GLY A 214 11.65 -13.98 -3.54
CA GLY A 214 12.85 -14.82 -3.47
C GLY A 214 12.62 -16.21 -4.04
N VAL A 215 13.26 -17.21 -3.41
CA VAL A 215 13.13 -18.62 -3.82
C VAL A 215 11.80 -19.24 -3.37
N ASP A 216 11.12 -18.59 -2.45
CA ASP A 216 9.83 -18.98 -1.87
C ASP A 216 9.00 -17.73 -1.53
N ASP A 217 7.79 -17.94 -1.03
CA ASP A 217 6.84 -16.87 -0.68
C ASP A 217 7.22 -16.06 0.58
N LYS A 218 8.19 -16.51 1.36
CA LYS A 218 8.62 -15.86 2.61
C LYS A 218 9.99 -15.17 2.50
N SER A 219 10.63 -15.20 1.35
CA SER A 219 11.97 -14.64 1.13
C SER A 219 11.98 -13.53 0.09
N PHE A 220 13.03 -12.70 0.14
CA PHE A 220 13.29 -11.65 -0.83
C PHE A 220 14.51 -11.96 -1.69
N ALA A 221 14.45 -11.64 -2.98
CA ALA A 221 15.61 -11.43 -3.82
C ALA A 221 15.81 -9.91 -4.01
N ILE A 222 17.06 -9.44 -3.79
CA ILE A 222 17.39 -8.02 -3.86
C ILE A 222 18.50 -7.84 -4.89
N GLU A 223 18.27 -6.95 -5.84
CA GLU A 223 19.23 -6.56 -6.87
C GLU A 223 19.44 -5.04 -6.78
N GLU A 224 20.69 -4.58 -6.77
CA GLU A 224 21.01 -3.17 -6.57
C GLU A 224 21.81 -2.61 -7.74
N ASN A 225 21.66 -1.30 -7.97
CA ASN A 225 22.42 -0.53 -8.93
C ASN A 225 22.33 -1.06 -10.38
N ILE A 226 21.17 -1.59 -10.76
CA ILE A 226 20.91 -2.03 -12.14
C ILE A 226 20.91 -0.81 -13.04
N GLN A 227 21.77 -0.78 -14.04
CA GLN A 227 21.80 0.30 -15.03
C GLN A 227 20.62 0.18 -16.00
N LEU A 228 19.85 1.24 -16.13
CA LEU A 228 18.72 1.28 -17.06
C LEU A 228 19.23 1.62 -18.46
N SER A 229 19.23 0.64 -19.36
CA SER A 229 19.72 0.75 -20.75
C SER A 229 18.63 0.69 -21.82
N ASN A 230 17.40 0.36 -21.42
CA ASN A 230 16.26 0.33 -22.30
C ASN A 230 14.95 0.64 -21.53
N ASP A 231 13.90 0.91 -22.29
CA ASP A 231 12.59 1.29 -21.74
C ASP A 231 11.69 0.10 -21.38
N LYS A 232 12.10 -1.13 -21.70
CA LYS A 232 11.27 -2.32 -21.43
C LYS A 232 11.80 -3.08 -20.24
N MET A 233 10.88 -3.46 -19.37
CA MET A 233 11.15 -4.27 -18.19
C MET A 233 10.24 -5.49 -18.17
N ASP A 234 10.81 -6.63 -17.81
CA ASP A 234 10.13 -7.89 -17.54
C ASP A 234 10.46 -8.34 -16.12
N MET A 235 9.43 -8.38 -15.28
CA MET A 235 9.57 -8.76 -13.87
C MET A 235 8.82 -10.06 -13.60
N SER A 236 9.57 -11.11 -13.25
CA SER A 236 8.97 -12.39 -12.86
C SER A 236 8.46 -12.31 -11.44
N CYS A 237 7.20 -12.68 -11.23
CA CYS A 237 6.54 -12.80 -9.94
C CYS A 237 6.11 -14.25 -9.70
N LEU A 238 6.26 -14.72 -8.48
CA LEU A 238 5.67 -15.98 -8.03
C LEU A 238 4.13 -15.93 -8.09
N PRO A 239 3.42 -17.05 -7.93
CA PRO A 239 1.97 -17.04 -7.70
C PRO A 239 1.64 -16.10 -6.54
N ARG A 240 0.72 -15.15 -6.74
CA ARG A 240 0.33 -14.16 -5.75
C ARG A 240 1.52 -13.32 -5.24
N GLY A 241 2.54 -13.17 -6.07
CA GLY A 241 3.78 -12.49 -5.76
C GLY A 241 3.80 -11.01 -6.14
N GLY A 242 4.96 -10.39 -5.95
CA GLY A 242 5.14 -8.99 -6.31
C GLY A 242 6.58 -8.50 -6.21
N PHE A 243 6.75 -7.23 -6.54
CA PHE A 243 8.06 -6.56 -6.46
C PHE A 243 7.93 -5.08 -6.18
N VAL A 244 9.01 -4.51 -5.67
CA VAL A 244 9.24 -3.06 -5.65
C VAL A 244 10.52 -2.77 -6.42
N ALA A 245 10.52 -1.66 -7.19
CA ALA A 245 11.73 -1.11 -7.77
C ALA A 245 11.85 0.38 -7.42
N VAL A 246 13.07 0.83 -7.12
CA VAL A 246 13.38 2.23 -6.79
C VAL A 246 14.38 2.75 -7.79
N ILE A 247 14.02 3.78 -8.56
CA ILE A 247 14.88 4.39 -9.59
C ILE A 247 15.38 5.75 -9.11
N LYS A 248 16.69 5.91 -9.12
CA LYS A 248 17.41 7.09 -8.57
C LYS A 248 18.20 7.81 -9.65
#